data_cec8a0720c12bee2da1f09d8019fce09
#
_entry.id   cec8a0720c12bee2da1f09d8019fce09
#
_cell.length_a   1.000
_cell.length_b   1.000
_cell.length_c   1.000
_cell.angle_alpha   90.00
_cell.angle_beta   90.00
_cell.angle_gamma   90.00
#
_symmetry.space_group_name_H-M   'P 1'
#
loop_
_entity.id
_entity.type
_entity.pdbx_description
1 polymer ?
#
loop_
_entity_poly.entity_id
_entity_poly.type
_entity_poly.pdbx_seq_one_letter_code
_entity_poly.pdbx_strand_id
1 'polypeptide(L)'
;MANKDGGRPSERRAGKRRDRNQRVGIRVPELGYYLIVTETEENYFEGLRDSIPEELKDCLVIKVEKARTAELVKRVLELTDKESQYRIPWIVFDRDQVENFDEIIQAAEKNSVGAGWSNPCFEIWMYAYFGEMPAIQESYICCERFAERFEKVSGQNFKNDKDIYRKLVQYGDEEKAVQIAERCYRKCVDDGKETPSEMWPACKVQRLVAEIQQKVRKM
;
A
#
# COMPACT_ATOMS: atom_id res chain seq x y z
N MET A 1 -21.08 -65.50 66.87
CA MET A 1 -21.25 -65.95 65.48
C MET A 1 -21.34 -64.72 64.56
N ALA A 2 -20.51 -64.64 63.65
CA ALA A 2 -20.23 -63.49 62.85
C ALA A 2 -21.27 -63.31 61.73
N ASN A 3 -21.51 -62.07 61.33
CA ASN A 3 -21.87 -61.79 59.97
C ASN A 3 -21.22 -60.43 59.59
N LYS A 4 -20.37 -60.57 58.64
CA LYS A 4 -19.72 -59.46 57.91
C LYS A 4 -20.62 -59.02 56.77
N ASP A 5 -20.96 -57.76 56.74
CA ASP A 5 -21.48 -57.13 55.50
C ASP A 5 -20.42 -56.22 54.91
N GLY A 6 -20.03 -56.65 53.72
CA GLY A 6 -19.04 -55.94 52.91
C GLY A 6 -19.70 -54.81 52.08
N GLY A 7 -19.41 -53.59 52.44
CA GLY A 7 -19.81 -52.41 51.60
C GLY A 7 -18.95 -52.30 50.35
N ARG A 8 -19.56 -52.24 49.20
CA ARG A 8 -18.95 -51.98 47.91
C ARG A 8 -18.44 -50.52 47.83
N PRO A 9 -17.24 -50.25 47.25
CA PRO A 9 -16.78 -48.89 47.03
C PRO A 9 -17.58 -48.25 45.88
N SER A 10 -18.08 -47.05 46.11
CA SER A 10 -18.71 -46.21 45.10
C SER A 10 -17.68 -45.76 44.07
N GLU A 11 -17.89 -46.13 42.82
CA GLU A 11 -17.16 -45.59 41.70
C GLU A 11 -17.38 -44.07 41.61
N ARG A 12 -16.36 -43.32 41.96
CA ARG A 12 -16.30 -41.90 41.68
C ARG A 12 -16.15 -41.71 40.13
N ARG A 13 -17.20 -41.27 39.48
CA ARG A 13 -17.15 -40.80 38.12
C ARG A 13 -16.13 -39.68 38.02
N ALA A 14 -14.99 -39.97 37.38
CA ALA A 14 -14.01 -38.99 36.97
C ALA A 14 -14.65 -38.07 35.89
N GLY A 15 -15.07 -36.91 36.32
CA GLY A 15 -15.50 -35.86 35.42
C GLY A 15 -14.36 -35.50 34.47
N LYS A 16 -14.53 -35.79 33.19
CA LYS A 16 -13.65 -35.25 32.11
C LYS A 16 -13.62 -33.74 32.27
N ARG A 17 -12.54 -33.20 32.83
CA ARG A 17 -12.18 -31.78 32.65
C ARG A 17 -12.00 -31.55 31.15
N ARG A 18 -12.97 -30.89 30.56
CA ARG A 18 -12.80 -30.33 29.23
C ARG A 18 -11.66 -29.33 29.30
N ASP A 19 -10.58 -29.67 28.62
CA ASP A 19 -9.44 -28.79 28.39
C ASP A 19 -9.93 -27.52 27.68
N ARG A 20 -10.09 -26.43 28.44
CA ARG A 20 -10.43 -25.10 27.96
C ARG A 20 -9.20 -24.35 27.43
N ASN A 21 -8.24 -25.07 26.89
CA ASN A 21 -7.17 -24.48 26.10
C ASN A 21 -7.49 -24.56 24.60
N GLN A 22 -8.66 -24.08 24.20
CA GLN A 22 -8.76 -23.52 22.88
C GLN A 22 -7.87 -22.25 22.90
N ARG A 23 -6.64 -22.41 22.42
CA ARG A 23 -5.82 -21.31 21.98
C ARG A 23 -6.70 -20.54 20.99
N VAL A 24 -7.19 -19.39 21.43
CA VAL A 24 -7.73 -18.39 20.51
C VAL A 24 -6.54 -18.06 19.61
N GLY A 25 -6.49 -18.70 18.46
CA GLY A 25 -5.50 -18.37 17.45
C GLY A 25 -5.71 -16.89 17.15
N ILE A 26 -4.73 -16.09 17.49
CA ILE A 26 -4.67 -14.71 17.02
C ILE A 26 -4.70 -14.86 15.50
N ARG A 27 -5.83 -14.56 14.87
CA ARG A 27 -5.92 -14.46 13.42
C ARG A 27 -5.04 -13.28 13.06
N VAL A 28 -3.87 -13.57 12.51
CA VAL A 28 -3.04 -12.53 11.88
C VAL A 28 -3.89 -11.95 10.75
N PRO A 29 -4.13 -10.64 10.71
CA PRO A 29 -4.90 -10.05 9.64
C PRO A 29 -4.30 -10.46 8.29
N GLU A 30 -5.13 -10.89 7.34
CA GLU A 30 -4.66 -11.28 6.00
C GLU A 30 -4.05 -10.09 5.24
N LEU A 31 -4.42 -8.86 5.62
CA LEU A 31 -3.87 -7.66 5.03
C LEU A 31 -2.34 -7.55 5.22
N GLY A 32 -1.81 -8.04 6.35
CA GLY A 32 -0.42 -7.79 6.72
C GLY A 32 -0.21 -6.33 7.16
N TYR A 33 1.00 -6.02 7.66
CA TYR A 33 1.33 -4.67 8.14
C TYR A 33 2.21 -3.97 7.11
N TYR A 34 1.66 -2.97 6.42
CA TYR A 34 2.38 -2.13 5.46
C TYR A 34 3.03 -0.95 6.18
N LEU A 35 4.27 -0.66 5.82
CA LEU A 35 4.95 0.58 6.16
C LEU A 35 5.22 1.33 4.85
N ILE A 36 4.50 2.42 4.63
CA ILE A 36 4.63 3.25 3.43
C ILE A 36 5.38 4.53 3.83
N VAL A 37 6.56 4.72 3.27
CA VAL A 37 7.38 5.91 3.46
C VAL A 37 7.34 6.73 2.17
N THR A 38 6.91 7.97 2.26
CA THR A 38 6.75 8.88 1.12
C THR A 38 7.32 10.26 1.42
N GLU A 39 7.61 11.04 0.40
CA GLU A 39 8.04 12.44 0.53
C GLU A 39 6.85 13.41 0.63
N THR A 40 5.85 13.27 -0.24
CA THR A 40 4.76 14.24 -0.41
C THR A 40 3.37 13.62 -0.56
N GLU A 41 3.26 12.32 -0.83
CA GLU A 41 2.01 11.63 -1.21
C GLU A 41 1.15 11.20 0.00
N GLU A 42 1.43 11.75 1.20
CA GLU A 42 0.76 11.43 2.46
C GLU A 42 -0.76 11.49 2.34
N ASN A 43 -1.29 12.59 1.84
CA ASN A 43 -2.74 12.80 1.74
C ASN A 43 -3.46 11.70 0.94
N TYR A 44 -2.81 11.20 -0.12
CA TYR A 44 -3.36 10.11 -0.91
C TYR A 44 -3.42 8.81 -0.10
N PHE A 45 -2.34 8.42 0.56
CA PHE A 45 -2.27 7.17 1.31
C PHE A 45 -3.04 7.22 2.63
N GLU A 46 -3.14 8.38 3.27
CA GLU A 46 -4.04 8.55 4.42
C GLU A 46 -5.51 8.39 4.00
N GLY A 47 -5.91 8.97 2.88
CA GLY A 47 -7.24 8.77 2.33
C GLY A 47 -7.51 7.31 1.94
N LEU A 48 -6.53 6.61 1.38
CA LEU A 48 -6.62 5.17 1.11
C LEU A 48 -6.81 4.37 2.41
N ARG A 49 -6.01 4.66 3.45
CA ARG A 49 -6.18 4.04 4.78
C ARG A 49 -7.56 4.30 5.36
N ASP A 50 -8.05 5.52 5.24
CA ASP A 50 -9.36 5.90 5.79
C ASP A 50 -10.53 5.25 5.04
N SER A 51 -10.30 4.77 3.81
CA SER A 51 -11.30 4.08 3.00
C SER A 51 -11.48 2.59 3.32
N ILE A 52 -10.51 1.98 4.02
CA ILE A 52 -10.59 0.56 4.40
C ILE A 52 -11.34 0.38 5.73
N PRO A 53 -11.82 -0.85 6.04
CA PRO A 53 -12.48 -1.14 7.32
C PRO A 53 -11.65 -0.71 8.54
N GLU A 54 -12.32 -0.22 9.58
CA GLU A 54 -11.68 0.38 10.76
C GLU A 54 -10.69 -0.56 11.42
N GLU A 55 -11.03 -1.85 11.51
CA GLU A 55 -10.19 -2.90 12.08
C GLU A 55 -8.90 -3.19 11.33
N LEU A 56 -8.76 -2.67 10.10
CA LEU A 56 -7.58 -2.85 9.24
C LEU A 56 -6.72 -1.60 9.12
N LYS A 57 -7.20 -0.45 9.57
CA LYS A 57 -6.48 0.83 9.41
C LYS A 57 -5.09 0.80 10.04
N ASP A 58 -4.94 0.15 11.18
CA ASP A 58 -3.65 0.01 11.86
C ASP A 58 -2.65 -0.85 11.07
N CYS A 59 -3.12 -1.59 10.05
CA CYS A 59 -2.24 -2.34 9.16
C CYS A 59 -1.53 -1.46 8.12
N LEU A 60 -2.00 -0.23 7.88
CA LEU A 60 -1.36 0.74 6.99
C LEU A 60 -0.69 1.84 7.80
N VAL A 61 0.61 1.75 7.97
CA VAL A 61 1.42 2.78 8.63
C VAL A 61 2.06 3.66 7.56
N ILE A 62 1.67 4.93 7.54
CA ILE A 62 2.16 5.92 6.58
C ILE A 62 3.12 6.85 7.32
N LYS A 63 4.29 7.07 6.74
CA LYS A 63 5.32 7.97 7.27
C LYS A 63 5.79 8.91 6.17
N VAL A 64 5.73 10.19 6.47
CA VAL A 64 6.33 11.22 5.61
C VAL A 64 7.73 11.50 6.12
N GLU A 65 8.70 11.35 5.24
CA GLU A 65 10.09 11.64 5.55
C GLU A 65 10.52 12.90 4.79
N LYS A 66 10.95 13.89 5.54
CA LYS A 66 11.53 15.13 4.97
C LYS A 66 13.00 14.94 4.55
N ALA A 67 13.38 13.70 4.31
CA ALA A 67 14.71 13.34 3.85
C ALA A 67 14.79 13.42 2.32
N ARG A 68 16.01 13.45 1.79
CA ARG A 68 16.19 13.33 0.33
C ARG A 68 15.75 11.95 -0.12
N THR A 69 15.18 11.84 -1.32
CA THR A 69 14.71 10.57 -1.90
C THR A 69 15.76 9.45 -1.80
N ALA A 70 17.04 9.78 -1.99
CA ALA A 70 18.16 8.84 -1.85
C ALA A 70 18.26 8.17 -0.45
N GLU A 71 17.69 8.77 0.59
CA GLU A 71 17.74 8.27 1.96
C GLU A 71 16.51 7.43 2.33
N LEU A 72 15.45 7.41 1.49
CA LEU A 72 14.19 6.72 1.79
C LEU A 72 14.38 5.22 2.05
N VAL A 73 15.21 4.55 1.25
CA VAL A 73 15.47 3.10 1.43
C VAL A 73 16.09 2.84 2.81
N LYS A 74 17.11 3.61 3.18
CA LYS A 74 17.75 3.49 4.49
C LYS A 74 16.73 3.74 5.59
N ARG A 75 15.90 4.76 5.43
CA ARG A 75 14.94 5.16 6.44
C ARG A 75 13.83 4.14 6.64
N VAL A 76 13.29 3.57 5.57
CA VAL A 76 12.27 2.53 5.69
C VAL A 76 12.83 1.26 6.36
N LEU A 77 14.08 0.90 6.09
CA LEU A 77 14.74 -0.24 6.73
C LEU A 77 14.94 0.00 8.23
N GLU A 78 15.43 1.18 8.63
CA GLU A 78 15.55 1.55 10.05
C GLU A 78 14.21 1.50 10.80
N LEU A 79 13.12 1.91 10.16
CA LEU A 79 11.77 1.85 10.75
C LEU A 79 11.26 0.42 10.82
N THR A 80 11.54 -0.41 9.81
CA THR A 80 11.15 -1.82 9.78
C THR A 80 11.84 -2.61 10.89
N ASP A 81 13.12 -2.40 11.10
CA ASP A 81 13.90 -3.10 12.13
C ASP A 81 13.43 -2.76 13.55
N LYS A 82 12.95 -1.53 13.77
CA LYS A 82 12.53 -1.07 15.11
C LYS A 82 11.18 -1.59 15.54
N GLU A 83 10.26 -1.83 14.62
CA GLU A 83 8.85 -1.89 15.00
C GLU A 83 8.12 -3.20 14.71
N SER A 84 8.60 -4.15 13.97
CA SER A 84 7.95 -5.45 13.83
C SER A 84 8.38 -6.27 12.61
N GLN A 85 8.55 -7.57 12.81
CA GLN A 85 8.83 -8.58 11.79
C GLN A 85 7.70 -8.79 10.76
N TYR A 86 6.56 -8.12 10.92
CA TYR A 86 5.37 -8.31 10.05
C TYR A 86 5.12 -7.14 9.10
N ARG A 87 5.99 -6.14 9.04
CA ARG A 87 5.81 -4.99 8.15
C ARG A 87 6.26 -5.32 6.74
N ILE A 88 5.44 -4.90 5.78
CA ILE A 88 5.73 -4.95 4.35
C ILE A 88 6.19 -3.54 3.97
N PRO A 89 7.52 -3.31 3.85
CA PRO A 89 8.05 -1.97 3.63
C PRO A 89 7.88 -1.54 2.16
N TRP A 90 7.44 -0.31 1.98
CA TRP A 90 7.34 0.38 0.70
C TRP A 90 7.90 1.78 0.80
N ILE A 91 8.60 2.23 -0.24
CA ILE A 91 8.89 3.64 -0.48
C ILE A 91 8.03 4.12 -1.66
N VAL A 92 7.55 5.35 -1.56
CA VAL A 92 6.81 6.00 -2.66
C VAL A 92 7.46 7.34 -2.96
N PHE A 93 7.73 7.58 -4.22
CA PHE A 93 8.39 8.79 -4.70
C PHE A 93 8.19 8.94 -6.21
N ASP A 94 8.43 10.12 -6.71
CA ASP A 94 8.35 10.40 -8.12
C ASP A 94 9.73 10.69 -8.78
N ARG A 95 9.74 10.72 -10.11
CA ARG A 95 10.95 10.96 -10.89
C ARG A 95 11.44 12.40 -10.76
N ASP A 96 10.53 13.36 -10.85
CA ASP A 96 10.77 14.80 -10.87
C ASP A 96 12.26 15.17 -11.12
N GLN A 97 12.95 15.77 -10.16
CA GLN A 97 14.37 16.15 -10.26
C GLN A 97 15.33 15.14 -9.59
N VAL A 98 14.91 13.90 -9.39
CA VAL A 98 15.73 12.87 -8.74
C VAL A 98 16.77 12.33 -9.71
N GLU A 99 18.05 12.66 -9.47
CA GLU A 99 19.18 12.28 -10.36
C GLU A 99 19.44 10.77 -10.36
N ASN A 100 19.37 10.13 -9.19
CA ASN A 100 19.68 8.70 -8.98
C ASN A 100 18.42 7.85 -8.82
N PHE A 101 17.41 8.12 -9.63
CA PHE A 101 16.10 7.48 -9.58
C PHE A 101 16.16 5.95 -9.72
N ASP A 102 16.88 5.47 -10.72
CA ASP A 102 16.99 4.03 -11.02
C ASP A 102 17.79 3.29 -9.92
N GLU A 103 18.84 3.91 -9.39
CA GLU A 103 19.65 3.35 -8.31
C GLU A 103 18.85 3.20 -7.01
N ILE A 104 17.95 4.15 -6.72
CA ILE A 104 17.07 4.08 -5.55
C ILE A 104 16.11 2.90 -5.69
N ILE A 105 15.51 2.70 -6.87
CA ILE A 105 14.63 1.58 -7.15
C ILE A 105 15.37 0.25 -7.01
N GLN A 106 16.56 0.13 -7.61
CA GLN A 106 17.39 -1.06 -7.49
C GLN A 106 17.80 -1.34 -6.03
N ALA A 107 18.15 -0.30 -5.27
CA ALA A 107 18.46 -0.43 -3.86
C ALA A 107 17.26 -0.92 -3.04
N ALA A 108 16.06 -0.43 -3.33
CA ALA A 108 14.83 -0.89 -2.69
C ALA A 108 14.58 -2.38 -3.00
N GLU A 109 14.62 -2.77 -4.27
CA GLU A 109 14.40 -4.15 -4.72
C GLU A 109 15.41 -5.11 -4.11
N LYS A 110 16.70 -4.74 -4.07
CA LYS A 110 17.77 -5.52 -3.43
C LYS A 110 17.54 -5.78 -1.95
N ASN A 111 16.87 -4.86 -1.26
CA ASN A 111 16.56 -4.95 0.16
C ASN A 111 15.12 -5.47 0.44
N SER A 112 14.44 -6.01 -0.56
CA SER A 112 13.05 -6.49 -0.44
C SER A 112 12.07 -5.39 0.02
N VAL A 113 12.33 -4.14 -0.35
CA VAL A 113 11.47 -2.99 -0.16
C VAL A 113 10.70 -2.74 -1.45
N GLY A 114 9.39 -2.62 -1.36
CA GLY A 114 8.57 -2.24 -2.50
C GLY A 114 8.88 -0.80 -2.94
N ALA A 115 8.92 -0.55 -4.25
CA ALA A 115 9.13 0.78 -4.81
C ALA A 115 7.90 1.20 -5.64
N GLY A 116 7.09 2.07 -5.09
CA GLY A 116 5.95 2.71 -5.74
C GLY A 116 6.38 4.02 -6.39
N TRP A 117 7.06 3.93 -7.52
CA TRP A 117 7.53 5.12 -8.23
C TRP A 117 6.56 5.62 -9.29
N SER A 118 6.66 6.89 -9.66
CA SER A 118 5.93 7.54 -10.76
C SER A 118 6.89 8.33 -11.66
N ASN A 119 6.62 8.34 -12.96
CA ASN A 119 7.39 9.10 -13.95
C ASN A 119 6.43 9.74 -14.96
N PRO A 120 6.34 11.10 -15.04
CA PRO A 120 7.26 12.10 -14.45
C PRO A 120 7.00 12.46 -12.97
N CYS A 121 5.76 12.43 -12.49
CA CYS A 121 5.35 12.84 -11.15
C CYS A 121 4.16 12.00 -10.67
N PHE A 122 3.77 12.14 -9.41
CA PHE A 122 2.68 11.35 -8.82
C PHE A 122 1.32 11.62 -9.48
N GLU A 123 1.11 12.82 -10.01
CA GLU A 123 -0.10 13.18 -10.73
C GLU A 123 -0.38 12.29 -11.94
N ILE A 124 0.65 11.66 -12.54
CA ILE A 124 0.44 10.74 -13.66
C ILE A 124 -0.35 9.49 -13.21
N TRP A 125 -0.14 9.02 -11.96
CA TRP A 125 -0.95 7.97 -11.37
C TRP A 125 -2.39 8.44 -11.13
N MET A 126 -2.56 9.65 -10.58
CA MET A 126 -3.88 10.21 -10.33
C MET A 126 -4.67 10.48 -11.63
N TYR A 127 -3.99 10.78 -12.72
CA TYR A 127 -4.60 10.89 -14.05
C TYR A 127 -5.31 9.62 -14.50
N ALA A 128 -4.75 8.46 -14.16
CA ALA A 128 -5.31 7.17 -14.54
C ALA A 128 -6.74 6.95 -14.03
N TYR A 129 -7.12 7.58 -12.91
CA TYR A 129 -8.51 7.57 -12.39
C TYR A 129 -9.51 8.17 -13.36
N PHE A 130 -9.08 9.10 -14.20
CA PHE A 130 -9.90 9.76 -15.23
C PHE A 130 -9.84 9.07 -16.60
N GLY A 131 -9.29 7.86 -16.66
CA GLY A 131 -9.32 7.01 -17.84
C GLY A 131 -8.11 7.14 -18.76
N GLU A 132 -7.09 7.91 -18.41
CA GLU A 132 -5.92 8.16 -19.24
C GLU A 132 -4.64 8.35 -18.44
N MET A 133 -3.49 8.10 -19.08
CA MET A 133 -2.16 8.54 -18.65
C MET A 133 -1.51 9.24 -19.85
N PRO A 134 -1.56 10.56 -19.91
CA PRO A 134 -1.07 11.30 -21.06
C PRO A 134 0.45 11.19 -21.22
N ALA A 135 0.94 11.16 -22.46
CA ALA A 135 2.37 11.10 -22.76
C ALA A 135 3.03 12.46 -22.49
N ILE A 136 3.20 12.79 -21.20
CA ILE A 136 3.85 14.00 -20.71
C ILE A 136 5.14 13.58 -20.03
N GLN A 137 6.25 14.21 -20.38
CA GLN A 137 7.57 13.94 -19.81
C GLN A 137 7.93 14.93 -18.70
N GLU A 138 7.45 16.15 -18.79
CA GLU A 138 7.78 17.23 -17.88
C GLU A 138 6.83 17.23 -16.67
N SER A 139 7.36 17.07 -15.44
CA SER A 139 6.58 17.05 -14.20
C SER A 139 5.67 18.27 -14.06
N TYR A 140 6.23 19.46 -14.29
CA TYR A 140 5.48 20.71 -14.22
C TYR A 140 4.25 20.72 -15.13
N ILE A 141 4.42 20.30 -16.39
CA ILE A 141 3.31 20.23 -17.36
C ILE A 141 2.28 19.18 -16.93
N CYS A 142 2.75 18.06 -16.37
CA CYS A 142 1.87 17.01 -15.87
C CYS A 142 1.00 17.51 -14.72
N CYS A 143 1.61 18.19 -13.75
CA CYS A 143 0.89 18.76 -12.60
C CYS A 143 -0.15 19.80 -13.04
N GLU A 144 0.20 20.73 -13.94
CA GLU A 144 -0.76 21.73 -14.44
C GLU A 144 -1.94 21.09 -15.16
N ARG A 145 -1.68 20.20 -16.10
CA ARG A 145 -2.74 19.52 -16.85
C ARG A 145 -3.60 18.62 -15.97
N PHE A 146 -2.99 17.99 -14.96
CA PHE A 146 -3.76 17.23 -13.98
C PHE A 146 -4.71 18.15 -13.21
N ALA A 147 -4.24 19.30 -12.73
CA ALA A 147 -5.07 20.26 -12.02
C ALA A 147 -6.26 20.73 -12.89
N GLU A 148 -6.03 21.06 -14.16
CA GLU A 148 -7.09 21.41 -15.11
C GLU A 148 -8.08 20.25 -15.32
N ARG A 149 -7.57 19.02 -15.47
CA ARG A 149 -8.41 17.83 -15.64
C ARG A 149 -9.26 17.55 -14.42
N PHE A 150 -8.66 17.66 -13.23
CA PHE A 150 -9.34 17.47 -11.96
C PHE A 150 -10.46 18.52 -11.78
N GLU A 151 -10.17 19.79 -12.03
CA GLU A 151 -11.16 20.87 -11.96
C GLU A 151 -12.31 20.65 -12.92
N LYS A 152 -12.03 20.24 -14.16
CA LYS A 152 -13.04 19.95 -15.18
C LYS A 152 -13.98 18.82 -14.76
N VAL A 153 -13.48 17.80 -14.07
CA VAL A 153 -14.26 16.62 -13.69
C VAL A 153 -14.97 16.81 -12.35
N SER A 154 -14.31 17.43 -11.37
CA SER A 154 -14.81 17.59 -10.01
C SER A 154 -15.53 18.93 -9.75
N GLY A 155 -15.28 19.93 -10.59
CA GLY A 155 -15.70 21.32 -10.32
C GLY A 155 -14.90 22.00 -9.20
N GLN A 156 -13.77 21.42 -8.76
CA GLN A 156 -13.00 21.86 -7.62
C GLN A 156 -11.53 22.10 -8.02
N ASN A 157 -10.91 23.12 -7.43
CA ASN A 157 -9.50 23.38 -7.66
C ASN A 157 -8.64 22.30 -6.94
N PHE A 158 -7.64 21.80 -7.65
CA PHE A 158 -6.65 20.87 -7.07
C PHE A 158 -5.49 21.68 -6.48
N LYS A 159 -5.37 21.70 -5.15
CA LYS A 159 -4.20 22.26 -4.47
C LYS A 159 -4.09 21.66 -3.06
N ASN A 160 -3.07 20.82 -2.81
CA ASN A 160 -2.77 20.22 -1.50
C ASN A 160 -4.01 19.65 -0.80
N ASP A 161 -4.81 18.90 -1.54
CA ASP A 161 -6.12 18.46 -1.10
C ASP A 161 -5.98 17.25 -0.17
N LYS A 162 -6.35 17.43 1.10
CA LYS A 162 -6.34 16.33 2.08
C LYS A 162 -7.32 15.22 1.75
N ASP A 163 -8.36 15.54 0.99
CA ASP A 163 -9.39 14.58 0.57
C ASP A 163 -9.12 14.01 -0.83
N ILE A 164 -7.90 14.15 -1.35
CA ILE A 164 -7.60 13.82 -2.75
C ILE A 164 -7.99 12.39 -3.12
N TYR A 165 -7.65 11.40 -2.31
CA TYR A 165 -8.00 10.02 -2.59
C TYR A 165 -9.52 9.81 -2.71
N ARG A 166 -10.28 10.32 -1.74
CA ARG A 166 -11.75 10.24 -1.73
C ARG A 166 -12.36 10.86 -2.99
N LYS A 167 -11.83 12.01 -3.41
CA LYS A 167 -12.28 12.70 -4.63
C LYS A 167 -11.92 11.95 -5.90
N LEU A 168 -10.73 11.36 -5.96
CA LEU A 168 -10.33 10.50 -7.08
C LEU A 168 -11.27 9.29 -7.23
N VAL A 169 -11.62 8.64 -6.11
CA VAL A 169 -12.59 7.52 -6.12
C VAL A 169 -14.01 8.00 -6.46
N GLN A 170 -14.40 9.19 -5.98
CA GLN A 170 -15.73 9.76 -6.25
C GLN A 170 -15.96 10.14 -7.72
N TYR A 171 -14.95 10.71 -8.36
CA TYR A 171 -15.04 11.29 -9.71
C TYR A 171 -14.35 10.46 -10.78
N GLY A 172 -13.61 9.44 -10.39
CA GLY A 172 -12.86 8.55 -11.27
C GLY A 172 -13.16 7.08 -10.96
N ASP A 173 -12.25 6.20 -11.43
CA ASP A 173 -12.40 4.74 -11.32
C ASP A 173 -11.04 4.12 -10.97
N GLU A 174 -10.90 3.66 -9.73
CA GLU A 174 -9.65 3.08 -9.23
C GLU A 174 -9.28 1.77 -9.94
N GLU A 175 -10.25 0.92 -10.25
CA GLU A 175 -9.96 -0.35 -10.94
C GLU A 175 -9.43 -0.10 -12.35
N LYS A 176 -10.05 0.85 -13.06
CA LYS A 176 -9.55 1.28 -14.37
C LYS A 176 -8.19 1.96 -14.26
N ALA A 177 -7.97 2.77 -13.20
CA ALA A 177 -6.68 3.40 -12.97
C ALA A 177 -5.56 2.37 -12.88
N VAL A 178 -5.76 1.31 -12.08
CA VAL A 178 -4.80 0.20 -11.95
C VAL A 178 -4.53 -0.47 -13.31
N GLN A 179 -5.58 -0.75 -14.09
CA GLN A 179 -5.45 -1.39 -15.40
C GLN A 179 -4.72 -0.50 -16.41
N ILE A 180 -5.02 0.80 -16.42
CA ILE A 180 -4.38 1.77 -17.32
C ILE A 180 -2.90 1.91 -17.00
N ALA A 181 -2.57 2.08 -15.70
CA ALA A 181 -1.19 2.23 -15.25
C ALA A 181 -0.35 0.97 -15.57
N GLU A 182 -0.91 -0.22 -15.31
CA GLU A 182 -0.21 -1.47 -15.64
C GLU A 182 -0.02 -1.63 -17.17
N ARG A 183 -1.00 -1.24 -17.97
CA ARG A 183 -0.89 -1.25 -19.44
C ARG A 183 0.18 -0.28 -19.92
N CYS A 184 0.23 0.95 -19.40
CA CYS A 184 1.26 1.93 -19.76
C CYS A 184 2.66 1.45 -19.37
N TYR A 185 2.82 0.86 -18.18
CA TYR A 185 4.06 0.25 -17.74
C TYR A 185 4.51 -0.87 -18.73
N ARG A 186 3.61 -1.82 -19.04
CA ARG A 186 3.92 -2.90 -19.98
C ARG A 186 4.29 -2.41 -21.35
N LYS A 187 3.58 -1.41 -21.85
CA LYS A 187 3.92 -0.78 -23.14
C LYS A 187 5.35 -0.25 -23.14
N CYS A 188 5.78 0.43 -22.06
CA CYS A 188 7.16 0.90 -21.96
C CYS A 188 8.17 -0.27 -22.04
N VAL A 189 7.87 -1.39 -21.38
CA VAL A 189 8.71 -2.61 -21.44
C VAL A 189 8.72 -3.20 -22.86
N ASP A 190 7.56 -3.31 -23.52
CA ASP A 190 7.41 -3.82 -24.88
C ASP A 190 8.12 -2.92 -25.91
N ASP A 191 8.16 -1.60 -25.65
CA ASP A 191 8.90 -0.61 -26.45
C ASP A 191 10.43 -0.67 -26.21
N GLY A 192 10.93 -1.62 -25.38
CA GLY A 192 12.34 -1.85 -25.13
C GLY A 192 12.99 -0.89 -24.14
N LYS A 193 12.20 -0.18 -23.32
CA LYS A 193 12.73 0.65 -22.25
C LYS A 193 13.21 -0.24 -21.08
N GLU A 194 14.47 -0.10 -20.69
CA GLU A 194 15.11 -0.98 -19.72
C GLU A 194 15.07 -0.42 -18.31
N THR A 195 15.14 0.91 -18.17
CA THR A 195 15.20 1.57 -16.87
C THR A 195 13.93 2.35 -16.54
N PRO A 196 13.52 2.43 -15.27
CA PRO A 196 12.36 3.21 -14.86
C PRO A 196 12.41 4.68 -15.28
N SER A 197 13.60 5.28 -15.33
CA SER A 197 13.79 6.67 -15.78
C SER A 197 13.45 6.90 -17.26
N GLU A 198 13.53 5.85 -18.07
CA GLU A 198 13.15 5.89 -19.50
C GLU A 198 11.65 5.65 -19.71
N MET A 199 10.98 5.05 -18.71
CA MET A 199 9.56 4.67 -18.78
C MET A 199 8.66 5.86 -18.46
N TRP A 200 8.11 6.53 -19.46
CA TRP A 200 7.10 7.58 -19.30
C TRP A 200 6.06 7.54 -20.43
N PRO A 201 4.76 7.76 -20.11
CA PRO A 201 4.20 7.82 -18.78
C PRO A 201 4.14 6.43 -18.16
N ALA A 202 4.61 6.28 -16.94
CA ALA A 202 4.55 5.02 -16.20
C ALA A 202 4.60 5.22 -14.69
N CYS A 203 4.11 4.24 -13.95
CA CYS A 203 4.27 4.17 -12.49
C CYS A 203 4.26 2.72 -12.01
N LYS A 204 4.66 2.49 -10.76
CA LYS A 204 4.45 1.23 -10.04
C LYS A 204 3.59 1.40 -8.77
N VAL A 205 3.07 2.60 -8.50
CA VAL A 205 2.12 2.87 -7.40
C VAL A 205 0.89 1.98 -7.49
N GLN A 206 0.38 1.73 -8.71
CA GLN A 206 -0.79 0.88 -8.95
C GLN A 206 -0.65 -0.52 -8.35
N ARG A 207 0.57 -1.04 -8.25
CA ARG A 207 0.81 -2.40 -7.69
C ARG A 207 0.59 -2.41 -6.19
N LEU A 208 1.08 -1.39 -5.48
CA LEU A 208 0.84 -1.22 -4.05
C LEU A 208 -0.66 -1.08 -3.76
N VAL A 209 -1.34 -0.18 -4.49
CA VAL A 209 -2.77 0.06 -4.33
C VAL A 209 -3.58 -1.21 -4.62
N ALA A 210 -3.31 -1.88 -5.74
CA ALA A 210 -3.98 -3.12 -6.12
C ALA A 210 -3.76 -4.24 -5.10
N GLU A 211 -2.56 -4.37 -4.55
CA GLU A 211 -2.24 -5.38 -3.53
C GLU A 211 -3.04 -5.12 -2.25
N ILE A 212 -3.07 -3.88 -1.76
CA ILE A 212 -3.85 -3.50 -0.57
C ILE A 212 -5.33 -3.78 -0.80
N GLN A 213 -5.90 -3.29 -1.90
CA GLN A 213 -7.31 -3.45 -2.23
C GLN A 213 -7.71 -4.92 -2.41
N GLN A 214 -6.86 -5.73 -3.05
CA GLN A 214 -7.12 -7.15 -3.22
C GLN A 214 -7.17 -7.89 -1.88
N LYS A 215 -6.30 -7.53 -0.95
CA LYS A 215 -6.28 -8.14 0.39
C LYS A 215 -7.50 -7.71 1.21
N VAL A 216 -7.88 -6.43 1.14
CA VAL A 216 -9.09 -5.92 1.81
C VAL A 216 -10.35 -6.62 1.30
N ARG A 217 -10.48 -6.87 0.00
CA ARG A 217 -11.66 -7.54 -0.59
C ARG A 217 -11.78 -9.04 -0.25
N LYS A 218 -10.69 -9.69 0.14
CA LYS A 218 -10.67 -11.12 0.49
C LYS A 218 -11.08 -11.40 1.94
N MET A 219 -11.28 -10.38 2.72
CA MET A 219 -11.68 -10.46 4.12
C MET A 219 -13.18 -10.32 4.30
#